data_a0302b59d292aba0bf44f454f5d1b5ce
#
_entry.id   a0302b59d292aba0bf44f454f5d1b5ce
#
_cell.length_a   1.000
_cell.length_b   1.000
_cell.length_c   1.000
_cell.angle_alpha   90.00
_cell.angle_beta   90.00
_cell.angle_gamma   90.00
#
_symmetry.space_group_name_H-M   'P 1'
#
loop_
_entity.id
_entity.type
_entity.pdbx_description
1 polymer ?
#
loop_
_entity_poly.entity_id
_entity_poly.type
_entity_poly.pdbx_seq_one_letter_code
_entity_poly.pdbx_strand_id
1 'polypeptide(L)'
;MRRVVGVLLALGAVLSLPAVAGAAGAKVLRVGTYHGIRGQFTTIHAAVRAARPGDWILIAPGDYKTKRSWIAAPRGHARFPAGVLITTRDLHIRGMNRNSVIVDGTKPGSARCSRAASAQNFGARTAGGGSVGGYARIAGAPTGENGLMVYKAPNVSIENLTACNFLGGSAEAGNQVWWNGGADTGKVGGHGFYGAYLTTTSTYLKSKTKAGEVSAATYGVFSSNWSGGTWNQIYASNFNDSGFYIGACQQICNQTLNHGWAQYNALGYSGTNSGGRLLIEHSQFDHNQDGFDTNSQNADEPAPQNGACPPGARPPIRGAHSCWVFYRNYVHDNNNPNVPTAGSAAAGPVGTGMSVAGGRNDTILDNRFSNNNAWGLIFVPYLDSGKPCGGGTLGGAFGANSCVWDDFGNALIGNRFSHNGSYGHPSNGDFAQINLENGHPTSCYSANTAPRGGSIQPASAAAWQTSHPVCTGALVAAGASDPKFLGEVLCDSQIELSPGTPASCPTGQYPRVAHIVMHRLPRGLKTMPNVCSGVPANPWCHRRKR
;
A
#
# COMPACT_ATOMS: atom_id res chain seq x y z
N MET A 1 -75.77 -36.01 -2.45
CA MET A 1 -76.03 -34.75 -3.16
C MET A 1 -76.46 -33.65 -2.20
N ARG A 2 -75.60 -32.70 -1.95
CA ARG A 2 -75.97 -31.36 -1.45
C ARG A 2 -74.76 -30.47 -1.67
N ARG A 3 -74.89 -29.51 -2.56
CA ARG A 3 -73.90 -28.49 -2.88
C ARG A 3 -74.03 -27.40 -1.80
N VAL A 4 -72.87 -27.01 -1.22
CA VAL A 4 -72.78 -25.80 -0.39
C VAL A 4 -71.96 -24.80 -1.18
N VAL A 5 -72.58 -23.67 -1.48
CA VAL A 5 -71.98 -22.52 -2.15
C VAL A 5 -71.34 -21.64 -1.05
N GLY A 6 -70.04 -21.50 -1.08
CA GLY A 6 -69.30 -20.59 -0.19
C GLY A 6 -69.04 -19.27 -0.91
N VAL A 7 -69.54 -18.18 -0.32
CA VAL A 7 -69.29 -16.80 -0.76
C VAL A 7 -67.97 -16.34 -0.19
N LEU A 8 -66.99 -16.02 -1.05
CA LEU A 8 -65.72 -15.40 -0.70
C LEU A 8 -65.91 -13.89 -0.67
N LEU A 9 -65.87 -13.31 0.53
CA LEU A 9 -65.70 -11.87 0.76
C LEU A 9 -64.22 -11.53 0.59
N ALA A 10 -63.86 -10.79 -0.46
CA ALA A 10 -62.54 -10.21 -0.63
C ALA A 10 -62.41 -8.91 0.16
N LEU A 11 -61.69 -8.93 1.29
CA LEU A 11 -61.24 -7.72 1.99
C LEU A 11 -60.04 -7.13 1.22
N GLY A 12 -60.27 -6.02 0.55
CA GLY A 12 -59.20 -5.21 -0.03
C GLY A 12 -58.39 -4.50 1.04
N ALA A 13 -57.22 -5.03 1.40
CA ALA A 13 -56.25 -4.30 2.20
C ALA A 13 -55.54 -3.25 1.32
N VAL A 14 -55.85 -1.99 1.53
CA VAL A 14 -55.14 -0.86 0.98
C VAL A 14 -53.79 -0.80 1.70
N LEU A 15 -52.74 -1.38 1.08
CA LEU A 15 -51.36 -1.17 1.49
C LEU A 15 -50.96 0.26 1.16
N SER A 16 -50.99 1.13 2.19
CA SER A 16 -50.32 2.43 2.13
C SER A 16 -48.80 2.21 2.05
N LEU A 17 -48.23 2.29 0.86
CA LEU A 17 -46.79 2.36 0.67
C LEU A 17 -46.29 3.59 1.42
N PRO A 18 -45.27 3.45 2.32
CA PRO A 18 -44.64 4.61 2.89
C PRO A 18 -44.04 5.44 1.76
N ALA A 19 -44.33 6.72 1.71
CA ALA A 19 -43.72 7.66 0.80
C ALA A 19 -42.20 7.55 0.99
N VAL A 20 -41.51 7.01 0.00
CA VAL A 20 -40.06 7.08 -0.06
C VAL A 20 -39.73 8.57 -0.09
N ALA A 21 -39.26 9.10 1.04
CA ALA A 21 -38.69 10.44 1.09
C ALA A 21 -37.64 10.51 0.02
N GLY A 22 -37.89 11.27 -1.05
CA GLY A 22 -36.99 11.40 -2.18
C GLY A 22 -35.62 11.78 -1.65
N ALA A 23 -34.60 10.97 -1.92
CA ALA A 23 -33.23 11.28 -1.56
C ALA A 23 -32.94 12.68 -2.11
N ALA A 24 -32.66 13.65 -1.24
CA ALA A 24 -32.26 15.00 -1.65
C ALA A 24 -31.08 14.83 -2.60
N GLY A 25 -31.19 15.33 -3.83
CA GLY A 25 -30.17 15.12 -4.87
C GLY A 25 -28.78 15.54 -4.36
N ALA A 26 -27.75 14.78 -4.72
CA ALA A 26 -26.37 15.03 -4.32
C ALA A 26 -25.96 16.49 -4.56
N LYS A 27 -25.46 17.16 -3.54
CA LYS A 27 -25.00 18.55 -3.62
C LYS A 27 -23.55 18.61 -4.09
N VAL A 28 -23.18 19.70 -4.74
CA VAL A 28 -21.80 20.02 -5.11
C VAL A 28 -21.29 21.17 -4.26
N LEU A 29 -20.41 20.84 -3.32
CA LEU A 29 -19.70 21.78 -2.46
C LEU A 29 -18.38 22.18 -3.15
N ARG A 30 -18.10 23.46 -3.28
CA ARG A 30 -16.97 23.99 -4.04
C ARG A 30 -16.01 24.75 -3.13
N VAL A 31 -14.73 24.40 -3.20
CA VAL A 31 -13.65 24.96 -2.36
C VAL A 31 -12.72 25.82 -3.24
N GLY A 32 -12.52 27.08 -2.89
CA GLY A 32 -11.66 28.00 -3.64
C GLY A 32 -12.35 28.71 -4.79
N THR A 33 -11.57 29.13 -5.80
CA THR A 33 -12.07 29.83 -6.99
C THR A 33 -11.60 29.12 -8.26
N TYR A 34 -12.51 28.79 -9.16
CA TYR A 34 -12.22 28.10 -10.41
C TYR A 34 -12.83 28.85 -11.58
N HIS A 35 -12.01 29.20 -12.60
CA HIS A 35 -12.40 30.04 -13.74
C HIS A 35 -13.15 31.33 -13.33
N GLY A 36 -12.67 32.03 -12.30
CA GLY A 36 -13.28 33.25 -11.78
C GLY A 36 -14.52 33.03 -10.90
N ILE A 37 -15.07 31.82 -10.85
CA ILE A 37 -16.27 31.52 -10.06
C ILE A 37 -15.87 31.06 -8.66
N ARG A 38 -16.24 31.82 -7.63
CA ARG A 38 -15.98 31.52 -6.23
C ARG A 38 -16.82 30.33 -5.75
N GLY A 39 -16.20 29.42 -5.00
CA GLY A 39 -16.88 28.36 -4.28
C GLY A 39 -17.49 28.83 -2.95
N GLN A 40 -18.27 27.96 -2.33
CA GLN A 40 -18.92 28.22 -1.04
C GLN A 40 -17.92 28.20 0.13
N PHE A 41 -16.80 27.47 -0.04
CA PHE A 41 -15.84 27.23 1.03
C PHE A 41 -14.44 27.73 0.61
N THR A 42 -13.67 28.13 1.62
CA THR A 42 -12.25 28.50 1.45
C THR A 42 -11.31 27.38 1.90
N THR A 43 -11.80 26.39 2.64
CA THR A 43 -11.01 25.26 3.14
C THR A 43 -11.69 23.92 2.85
N ILE A 44 -10.90 22.89 2.58
CA ILE A 44 -11.39 21.53 2.37
C ILE A 44 -12.08 21.01 3.64
N HIS A 45 -11.52 21.30 4.81
CA HIS A 45 -12.07 20.90 6.10
C HIS A 45 -13.52 21.41 6.32
N ALA A 46 -13.78 22.69 5.97
CA ALA A 46 -15.14 23.23 6.12
C ALA A 46 -16.14 22.57 5.16
N ALA A 47 -15.72 22.25 3.94
CA ALA A 47 -16.55 21.53 2.98
C ALA A 47 -16.85 20.10 3.45
N VAL A 48 -15.84 19.36 3.92
CA VAL A 48 -16.00 17.99 4.45
C VAL A 48 -16.97 17.97 5.63
N ARG A 49 -16.87 18.93 6.56
CA ARG A 49 -17.79 19.02 7.70
C ARG A 49 -19.24 19.35 7.31
N ALA A 50 -19.44 20.05 6.21
CA ALA A 50 -20.78 20.41 5.71
C ALA A 50 -21.41 19.32 4.82
N ALA A 51 -20.60 18.38 4.35
CA ALA A 51 -21.02 17.37 3.39
C ALA A 51 -21.90 16.28 4.03
N ARG A 52 -22.81 15.76 3.24
CA ARG A 52 -23.70 14.63 3.54
C ARG A 52 -23.35 13.44 2.66
N PRO A 53 -23.76 12.22 2.99
CA PRO A 53 -23.57 11.06 2.13
C PRO A 53 -24.07 11.32 0.70
N GLY A 54 -23.25 10.99 -0.29
CA GLY A 54 -23.52 11.21 -1.71
C GLY A 54 -23.10 12.58 -2.26
N ASP A 55 -22.66 13.52 -1.42
CA ASP A 55 -22.24 14.84 -1.87
C ASP A 55 -20.88 14.82 -2.59
N TRP A 56 -20.68 15.81 -3.43
CA TRP A 56 -19.43 16.08 -4.13
C TRP A 56 -18.71 17.28 -3.54
N ILE A 57 -17.42 17.17 -3.35
CA ILE A 57 -16.53 18.28 -2.99
C ILE A 57 -15.57 18.50 -4.15
N LEU A 58 -15.73 19.62 -4.85
CA LEU A 58 -14.82 20.06 -5.89
C LEU A 58 -13.82 21.08 -5.33
N ILE A 59 -12.53 20.86 -5.62
CA ILE A 59 -11.45 21.68 -5.07
C ILE A 59 -10.73 22.39 -6.23
N ALA A 60 -10.76 23.72 -6.23
CA ALA A 60 -10.07 24.54 -7.21
C ALA A 60 -8.55 24.45 -7.08
N PRO A 61 -7.76 24.78 -8.13
CA PRO A 61 -6.32 25.00 -7.99
C PRO A 61 -5.98 25.91 -6.82
N GLY A 62 -5.04 25.49 -5.98
CA GLY A 62 -4.63 26.19 -4.77
C GLY A 62 -3.70 25.36 -3.89
N ASP A 63 -3.12 26.02 -2.91
CA ASP A 63 -2.30 25.42 -1.86
C ASP A 63 -3.10 25.44 -0.55
N TYR A 64 -3.60 24.28 -0.15
CA TYR A 64 -4.53 24.14 0.97
C TYR A 64 -3.77 23.61 2.20
N LYS A 65 -3.39 24.53 3.08
CA LYS A 65 -2.83 24.19 4.39
C LYS A 65 -3.94 23.66 5.29
N THR A 66 -3.64 22.58 6.00
CA THR A 66 -4.63 21.87 6.81
C THR A 66 -4.68 22.38 8.26
N LYS A 67 -5.84 22.18 8.90
CA LYS A 67 -5.99 22.28 10.35
C LYS A 67 -6.21 20.89 10.90
N ARG A 68 -5.36 20.50 11.86
CA ARG A 68 -5.43 19.18 12.47
C ARG A 68 -6.80 18.90 13.08
N SER A 69 -7.32 17.73 12.78
CA SER A 69 -8.47 17.09 13.40
C SER A 69 -8.02 15.81 14.10
N TRP A 70 -8.77 15.37 15.09
CA TRP A 70 -8.50 14.14 15.82
C TRP A 70 -9.73 13.25 15.78
N ILE A 71 -9.50 11.94 15.63
CA ILE A 71 -10.51 10.96 15.97
C ILE A 71 -10.39 10.67 17.44
N ALA A 72 -11.51 10.72 18.17
CA ALA A 72 -11.59 10.15 19.49
C ALA A 72 -11.35 8.65 19.37
N ALA A 73 -10.26 8.16 19.95
CA ALA A 73 -9.98 6.74 19.95
C ALA A 73 -11.03 5.99 20.78
N PRO A 74 -11.42 4.76 20.39
CA PRO A 74 -12.02 3.81 21.29
C PRO A 74 -11.15 3.65 22.55
N ARG A 75 -11.73 3.31 23.70
CA ARG A 75 -10.96 3.10 24.94
C ARG A 75 -9.75 2.21 24.67
N GLY A 76 -8.57 2.70 25.02
CA GLY A 76 -7.29 1.97 24.87
C GLY A 76 -6.54 2.21 23.56
N HIS A 77 -7.11 2.93 22.58
CA HIS A 77 -6.45 3.23 21.32
C HIS A 77 -6.06 4.70 21.20
N ALA A 78 -5.02 4.97 20.42
CA ALA A 78 -4.58 6.32 20.18
C ALA A 78 -5.51 7.11 19.26
N ARG A 79 -5.43 8.41 19.40
CA ARG A 79 -6.06 9.33 18.46
C ARG A 79 -5.21 9.40 17.20
N PHE A 80 -5.83 9.24 16.04
CA PHE A 80 -5.17 9.48 14.76
C PHE A 80 -5.25 10.97 14.40
N PRO A 81 -4.13 11.67 14.28
CA PRO A 81 -4.13 13.07 13.83
C PRO A 81 -4.36 13.12 12.31
N ALA A 82 -5.25 13.96 11.83
CA ALA A 82 -5.52 14.14 10.41
C ALA A 82 -5.64 15.63 10.03
N GLY A 83 -5.07 16.01 8.92
CA GLY A 83 -5.24 17.33 8.31
C GLY A 83 -6.64 17.51 7.73
N VAL A 84 -7.14 16.48 7.04
CA VAL A 84 -8.52 16.40 6.57
C VAL A 84 -9.10 15.05 7.01
N LEU A 85 -9.97 15.09 8.01
CA LEU A 85 -10.65 13.90 8.51
C LEU A 85 -12.01 13.71 7.82
N ILE A 86 -12.21 12.54 7.19
CA ILE A 86 -13.40 12.18 6.43
C ILE A 86 -14.08 11.00 7.13
N THR A 87 -15.25 11.26 7.71
CA THR A 87 -16.09 10.25 8.39
C THR A 87 -17.47 10.10 7.73
N THR A 88 -17.75 10.87 6.69
CA THR A 88 -18.98 10.80 5.92
C THR A 88 -18.81 9.78 4.79
N ARG A 89 -19.64 8.75 4.77
CA ARG A 89 -19.66 7.73 3.71
C ARG A 89 -20.16 8.28 2.37
N ASP A 90 -19.88 7.56 1.31
CA ASP A 90 -20.36 7.85 -0.06
C ASP A 90 -19.99 9.27 -0.54
N LEU A 91 -18.88 9.83 -0.06
CA LEU A 91 -18.44 11.18 -0.37
C LEU A 91 -17.47 11.17 -1.56
N HIS A 92 -17.65 12.12 -2.48
CA HIS A 92 -16.79 12.29 -3.64
C HIS A 92 -15.93 13.54 -3.51
N ILE A 93 -14.61 13.41 -3.38
CA ILE A 93 -13.66 14.51 -3.24
C ILE A 93 -12.80 14.58 -4.50
N ARG A 94 -12.89 15.66 -5.25
CA ARG A 94 -12.17 15.79 -6.52
C ARG A 94 -11.50 17.15 -6.69
N GLY A 95 -10.19 17.13 -6.94
CA GLY A 95 -9.44 18.30 -7.38
C GLY A 95 -9.73 18.63 -8.86
N MET A 96 -9.79 19.90 -9.21
CA MET A 96 -9.97 20.32 -10.58
C MET A 96 -8.72 20.14 -11.44
N ASN A 97 -7.54 19.91 -10.81
CA ASN A 97 -6.30 19.58 -11.51
C ASN A 97 -5.28 18.96 -10.53
N ARG A 98 -4.79 17.75 -10.85
CA ARG A 98 -3.83 16.99 -10.03
C ARG A 98 -2.59 17.79 -9.64
N ASN A 99 -2.03 18.55 -10.59
CA ASN A 99 -0.75 19.23 -10.43
C ASN A 99 -0.86 20.59 -9.74
N SER A 100 -2.06 21.10 -9.51
CA SER A 100 -2.28 22.43 -8.94
C SER A 100 -3.25 22.49 -7.76
N VAL A 101 -3.95 21.40 -7.46
CA VAL A 101 -4.71 21.25 -6.20
C VAL A 101 -3.81 20.54 -5.21
N ILE A 102 -3.26 21.25 -4.25
CA ILE A 102 -2.27 20.74 -3.29
C ILE A 102 -2.86 20.77 -1.90
N VAL A 103 -2.93 19.60 -1.26
CA VAL A 103 -3.23 19.44 0.16
C VAL A 103 -1.88 19.33 0.88
N ASP A 104 -1.53 20.35 1.65
CA ASP A 104 -0.17 20.57 2.12
C ASP A 104 -0.08 20.53 3.65
N GLY A 105 0.72 19.60 4.16
CA GLY A 105 0.98 19.41 5.60
C GLY A 105 1.91 20.44 6.22
N THR A 106 2.48 21.39 5.45
CA THR A 106 3.33 22.42 6.00
C THR A 106 2.52 23.54 6.68
N LYS A 107 3.19 24.36 7.50
CA LYS A 107 2.56 25.46 8.25
C LYS A 107 1.90 26.50 7.33
N PRO A 108 0.82 27.16 7.76
CA PRO A 108 0.27 28.33 7.08
C PRO A 108 1.34 29.39 6.80
N GLY A 109 1.27 29.99 5.60
CA GLY A 109 2.23 31.01 5.15
C GLY A 109 3.54 30.48 4.57
N SER A 110 3.82 29.17 4.67
CA SER A 110 5.00 28.58 4.02
C SER A 110 4.77 28.33 2.53
N ALA A 111 5.84 28.22 1.78
CA ALA A 111 5.78 27.85 0.36
C ALA A 111 5.19 26.43 0.20
N ARG A 112 4.60 26.17 -0.96
CA ARG A 112 3.98 24.88 -1.32
C ARG A 112 4.96 23.73 -1.15
N CYS A 113 4.55 22.70 -0.40
CA CYS A 113 5.36 21.52 -0.09
C CYS A 113 6.81 21.90 0.26
N SER A 114 6.99 22.88 1.15
CA SER A 114 8.28 23.48 1.48
C SER A 114 9.28 22.46 2.03
N ARG A 115 10.53 22.55 1.58
CA ARG A 115 11.66 21.75 2.08
C ARG A 115 12.31 22.34 3.35
N ALA A 116 11.92 23.54 3.76
CA ALA A 116 12.50 24.21 4.92
C ALA A 116 12.04 23.55 6.23
N ALA A 117 12.95 23.29 7.14
CA ALA A 117 12.63 22.71 8.45
C ALA A 117 11.65 23.59 9.25
N SER A 118 11.78 24.92 9.16
CA SER A 118 10.89 25.89 9.82
C SER A 118 9.45 25.84 9.32
N ALA A 119 9.24 25.38 8.08
CA ALA A 119 7.93 25.24 7.46
C ALA A 119 7.18 23.98 7.88
N GLN A 120 7.87 22.98 8.45
CA GLN A 120 7.24 21.69 8.74
C GLN A 120 6.30 21.76 9.94
N ASN A 121 5.17 21.04 9.84
CA ASN A 121 4.20 20.89 10.90
C ASN A 121 4.31 19.48 11.50
N PHE A 122 5.06 19.36 12.59
CA PHE A 122 5.27 18.09 13.29
C PHE A 122 4.14 17.72 14.26
N GLY A 123 3.12 18.51 14.34
CA GLY A 123 2.03 18.26 15.28
C GLY A 123 2.23 18.79 16.69
N ALA A 124 1.26 18.48 17.55
CA ALA A 124 1.35 18.79 18.98
C ALA A 124 2.39 17.88 19.64
N ARG A 125 2.91 18.27 20.80
CA ARG A 125 3.75 17.39 21.61
C ARG A 125 2.90 16.47 22.45
N THR A 126 3.30 15.21 22.58
CA THR A 126 2.61 14.22 23.43
C THR A 126 2.90 14.50 24.90
N ALA A 127 1.86 14.44 25.74
CA ALA A 127 1.98 14.63 27.17
C ALA A 127 2.42 13.38 27.96
N GLY A 128 2.52 12.21 27.32
CA GLY A 128 2.80 10.98 28.07
C GLY A 128 3.33 9.83 27.23
N GLY A 129 3.93 8.85 27.90
CA GLY A 129 4.45 7.61 27.33
C GLY A 129 3.35 6.58 27.00
N GLY A 130 3.73 5.49 26.38
CA GLY A 130 2.87 4.39 25.93
C GLY A 130 3.17 4.01 24.48
N SER A 131 2.50 3.04 23.94
CA SER A 131 2.60 2.66 22.52
C SER A 131 1.26 2.80 21.81
N VAL A 132 1.32 3.00 20.49
CA VAL A 132 0.15 3.09 19.62
C VAL A 132 0.51 2.39 18.33
N GLY A 133 -0.27 1.37 17.95
CA GLY A 133 0.01 0.59 16.73
C GLY A 133 1.45 0.09 16.69
N GLY A 134 2.00 -0.40 17.82
CA GLY A 134 3.40 -0.81 17.92
C GLY A 134 4.44 0.31 18.04
N TYR A 135 4.08 1.58 17.86
CA TYR A 135 5.00 2.71 17.95
C TYR A 135 5.10 3.27 19.37
N ALA A 136 6.33 3.38 19.90
CA ALA A 136 6.58 3.95 21.22
C ALA A 136 6.23 5.44 21.26
N ARG A 137 5.38 5.84 22.20
CA ARG A 137 5.12 7.25 22.50
C ARG A 137 6.23 7.80 23.38
N ILE A 138 7.07 8.61 22.82
CA ILE A 138 8.10 9.31 23.55
C ILE A 138 7.50 10.60 24.12
N ALA A 139 7.52 10.76 25.44
CA ALA A 139 7.07 11.99 26.10
C ALA A 139 7.75 13.23 25.50
N GLY A 140 6.97 14.25 25.17
CA GLY A 140 7.47 15.47 24.53
C GLY A 140 7.80 15.36 23.04
N ALA A 141 7.67 14.16 22.43
CA ALA A 141 7.82 14.02 20.98
C ALA A 141 6.60 14.57 20.22
N PRO A 142 6.78 15.08 19.01
CA PRO A 142 5.64 15.53 18.20
C PRO A 142 4.77 14.34 17.77
N THR A 143 3.46 14.55 17.64
CA THR A 143 2.50 13.49 17.25
C THR A 143 2.58 13.13 15.77
N GLY A 144 3.09 14.01 14.92
CA GLY A 144 2.93 13.90 13.47
C GLY A 144 1.50 14.27 13.00
N GLU A 145 1.24 14.07 11.73
CA GLU A 145 -0.06 14.32 11.10
C GLU A 145 -0.24 13.45 9.86
N ASN A 146 -1.46 12.93 9.65
CA ASN A 146 -1.89 12.32 8.40
C ASN A 146 -2.55 13.37 7.50
N GLY A 147 -2.51 13.16 6.19
CA GLY A 147 -3.11 14.08 5.22
C GLY A 147 -4.63 13.96 5.13
N LEU A 148 -5.12 13.40 4.03
CA LEU A 148 -6.53 13.06 3.88
C LEU A 148 -6.74 11.65 4.45
N MET A 149 -7.47 11.56 5.55
CA MET A 149 -7.78 10.28 6.20
C MET A 149 -9.27 10.00 6.16
N VAL A 150 -9.63 8.93 5.45
CA VAL A 150 -10.99 8.36 5.46
C VAL A 150 -11.06 7.35 6.60
N TYR A 151 -11.84 7.63 7.61
CA TYR A 151 -11.93 6.77 8.79
C TYR A 151 -13.29 6.08 8.87
N LYS A 152 -13.30 4.75 8.65
CA LYS A 152 -14.51 3.90 8.71
C LYS A 152 -15.69 4.46 7.90
N ALA A 153 -15.42 5.19 6.82
CA ALA A 153 -16.40 5.79 5.94
C ALA A 153 -16.38 5.08 4.57
N PRO A 154 -17.30 4.15 4.31
CA PRO A 154 -17.29 3.37 3.08
C PRO A 154 -17.58 4.22 1.84
N ASN A 155 -17.13 3.72 0.68
CA ASN A 155 -17.39 4.27 -0.65
C ASN A 155 -16.93 5.73 -0.86
N VAL A 156 -15.90 6.17 -0.14
CA VAL A 156 -15.34 7.51 -0.35
C VAL A 156 -14.38 7.50 -1.54
N SER A 157 -14.56 8.43 -2.48
CA SER A 157 -13.59 8.69 -3.54
C SER A 157 -12.74 9.92 -3.28
N ILE A 158 -11.43 9.83 -3.57
CA ILE A 158 -10.46 10.94 -3.55
C ILE A 158 -9.72 10.94 -4.88
N GLU A 159 -9.84 12.05 -5.62
CA GLU A 159 -9.39 12.07 -6.99
C GLU A 159 -8.69 13.39 -7.37
N ASN A 160 -7.71 13.27 -8.28
CA ASN A 160 -7.15 14.36 -9.07
C ASN A 160 -6.55 15.51 -8.24
N LEU A 161 -5.77 15.17 -7.22
CA LEU A 161 -5.07 16.12 -6.34
C LEU A 161 -3.69 15.62 -5.92
N THR A 162 -2.90 16.51 -5.34
CA THR A 162 -1.61 16.20 -4.70
C THR A 162 -1.71 16.37 -3.19
N ALA A 163 -1.14 15.44 -2.43
CA ALA A 163 -0.91 15.56 -0.98
C ALA A 163 0.59 15.53 -0.68
N CYS A 164 1.07 16.40 0.20
CA CYS A 164 2.51 16.47 0.52
C CYS A 164 2.81 16.85 1.97
N ASN A 165 3.97 16.37 2.46
CA ASN A 165 4.60 16.79 3.71
C ASN A 165 3.74 16.60 4.96
N PHE A 166 2.88 15.60 4.97
CA PHE A 166 2.34 15.07 6.21
C PHE A 166 3.38 14.13 6.81
N LEU A 167 3.87 14.45 7.99
CA LEU A 167 5.06 13.83 8.58
C LEU A 167 4.70 12.94 9.75
N GLY A 168 5.46 11.88 9.93
CA GLY A 168 5.38 10.97 11.05
C GLY A 168 5.69 11.61 12.39
N GLY A 169 5.38 10.89 13.45
CA GLY A 169 5.59 11.32 14.81
C GLY A 169 5.39 10.16 15.78
N SER A 170 5.10 10.48 17.04
CA SER A 170 4.81 9.49 18.08
C SER A 170 3.37 8.93 18.05
N ALA A 171 2.55 9.35 17.09
CA ALA A 171 1.26 8.73 16.77
C ALA A 171 1.39 8.04 15.42
N GLU A 172 0.41 7.21 15.07
CA GLU A 172 0.33 6.65 13.72
C GLU A 172 -0.01 7.79 12.74
N ALA A 173 1.02 8.28 12.09
CA ALA A 173 1.01 9.51 11.30
C ALA A 173 2.04 9.43 10.17
N GLY A 174 2.03 10.42 9.27
CA GLY A 174 2.94 10.48 8.14
C GLY A 174 2.33 9.95 6.83
N ASN A 175 1.04 9.57 6.84
CA ASN A 175 0.35 9.03 5.68
C ASN A 175 -0.29 10.17 4.88
N GLN A 176 -0.05 10.23 3.57
CA GLN A 176 -0.55 11.34 2.78
C GLN A 176 -2.03 11.19 2.43
N VAL A 177 -2.45 10.01 1.98
CA VAL A 177 -3.86 9.65 1.75
C VAL A 177 -4.10 8.27 2.34
N TRP A 178 -5.05 8.14 3.25
CA TRP A 178 -5.27 6.91 4.00
C TRP A 178 -6.75 6.52 4.09
N TRP A 179 -7.08 5.33 3.60
CA TRP A 179 -8.34 4.64 3.91
C TRP A 179 -8.12 3.74 5.12
N ASN A 180 -8.57 4.22 6.28
CA ASN A 180 -8.33 3.64 7.60
C ASN A 180 -9.59 2.96 8.13
N GLY A 181 -9.57 1.62 8.22
CA GLY A 181 -10.66 0.83 8.76
C GLY A 181 -10.70 0.76 10.29
N GLY A 182 -9.70 1.30 10.96
CA GLY A 182 -9.63 1.35 12.43
C GLY A 182 -8.25 1.09 12.99
N ALA A 183 -8.18 0.65 14.24
CA ALA A 183 -6.92 0.29 14.88
C ALA A 183 -6.43 -1.10 14.43
N ASP A 184 -5.16 -1.39 14.66
CA ASP A 184 -4.46 -2.63 14.36
C ASP A 184 -5.01 -3.81 15.18
N THR A 185 -6.24 -4.20 14.90
CA THR A 185 -6.90 -5.37 15.47
C THR A 185 -7.10 -6.47 14.44
N GLY A 186 -6.58 -6.26 13.23
CA GLY A 186 -6.84 -7.09 12.06
C GLY A 186 -8.27 -7.05 11.56
N LYS A 187 -9.18 -6.34 12.21
CA LYS A 187 -10.59 -6.29 11.81
C LYS A 187 -10.79 -5.29 10.68
N VAL A 188 -11.43 -5.75 9.61
CA VAL A 188 -11.89 -4.88 8.53
C VAL A 188 -13.01 -3.98 9.05
N GLY A 189 -12.75 -2.68 9.10
CA GLY A 189 -13.69 -1.66 9.59
C GLY A 189 -14.25 -0.74 8.52
N GLY A 190 -13.85 -0.92 7.25
CA GLY A 190 -14.35 -0.15 6.13
C GLY A 190 -14.36 -0.95 4.83
N HIS A 191 -15.19 -0.51 3.87
CA HIS A 191 -15.28 -1.17 2.57
C HIS A 191 -15.56 -0.19 1.44
N GLY A 192 -15.06 -0.53 0.26
CA GLY A 192 -15.23 0.26 -0.95
C GLY A 192 -14.51 1.60 -0.89
N PHE A 193 -13.74 1.91 -1.92
CA PHE A 193 -13.16 3.24 -2.16
C PHE A 193 -12.81 3.41 -3.63
N TYR A 194 -12.56 4.65 -4.01
CA TYR A 194 -11.92 4.95 -5.29
C TYR A 194 -10.89 6.05 -5.12
N GLY A 195 -9.64 5.76 -5.48
CA GLY A 195 -8.54 6.72 -5.50
C GLY A 195 -7.98 6.84 -6.91
N ALA A 196 -8.01 8.05 -7.52
CA ALA A 196 -7.52 8.17 -8.88
C ALA A 196 -6.78 9.49 -9.14
N TYR A 197 -5.76 9.44 -10.00
CA TYR A 197 -4.95 10.63 -10.34
C TYR A 197 -4.41 11.32 -9.09
N LEU A 198 -3.95 10.56 -8.11
CA LEU A 198 -3.36 11.08 -6.88
C LEU A 198 -1.84 11.21 -7.04
N THR A 199 -1.29 12.29 -6.54
CA THR A 199 0.14 12.47 -6.32
C THR A 199 0.39 12.57 -4.82
N THR A 200 1.26 11.72 -4.30
CA THR A 200 1.71 11.79 -2.91
C THR A 200 3.23 11.91 -2.86
N THR A 201 3.75 12.78 -2.01
CA THR A 201 5.19 12.93 -1.85
C THR A 201 5.55 13.58 -0.52
N SER A 202 6.79 13.40 -0.10
CA SER A 202 7.42 14.26 0.90
C SER A 202 8.65 14.94 0.30
N THR A 203 8.88 16.18 0.67
CA THR A 203 10.06 16.93 0.23
C THR A 203 11.03 17.21 1.40
N TYR A 204 10.72 16.71 2.60
CA TYR A 204 11.47 16.98 3.81
C TYR A 204 11.78 15.71 4.60
N LEU A 205 13.01 15.65 5.06
CA LEU A 205 13.48 14.73 6.09
C LEU A 205 14.40 15.50 7.04
N LYS A 206 14.34 15.21 8.34
CA LYS A 206 15.14 15.90 9.37
C LYS A 206 16.63 15.63 9.22
N SER A 207 17.01 14.41 8.84
CA SER A 207 18.39 14.01 8.63
C SER A 207 18.62 13.57 7.18
N LYS A 208 19.78 13.88 6.63
CA LYS A 208 20.19 13.42 5.29
C LYS A 208 21.08 12.17 5.34
N THR A 209 21.51 11.75 6.51
CA THR A 209 22.45 10.63 6.68
C THR A 209 21.90 9.51 7.54
N LYS A 210 20.84 9.78 8.29
CA LYS A 210 20.15 8.81 9.14
C LYS A 210 18.66 9.03 9.00
N ALA A 211 17.92 7.98 8.76
CA ALA A 211 16.47 8.03 8.75
C ALA A 211 15.96 8.51 10.11
N GLY A 212 15.12 9.54 10.10
CA GLY A 212 14.47 10.04 11.30
C GLY A 212 13.03 9.56 11.32
N GLU A 213 12.76 8.46 11.99
CA GLU A 213 11.41 7.89 12.10
C GLU A 213 10.36 8.92 12.50
N VAL A 214 10.72 9.81 13.42
CA VAL A 214 9.82 10.82 14.01
C VAL A 214 9.57 12.03 13.11
N SER A 215 10.12 12.10 11.92
CA SER A 215 9.98 13.30 11.06
C SER A 215 9.95 12.97 9.56
N ALA A 216 9.86 11.72 9.21
CA ALA A 216 9.69 11.28 7.83
C ALA A 216 8.20 11.13 7.49
N ALA A 217 7.86 11.16 6.22
CA ALA A 217 6.57 10.69 5.74
C ALA A 217 6.61 9.18 5.60
N THR A 218 5.56 8.49 6.06
CA THR A 218 5.54 7.03 6.18
C THR A 218 4.99 6.39 4.91
N TYR A 219 3.72 6.62 4.60
CA TYR A 219 3.05 6.06 3.43
C TYR A 219 2.55 7.14 2.47
N GLY A 220 2.63 6.84 1.19
CA GLY A 220 2.03 7.67 0.17
C GLY A 220 0.53 7.50 0.10
N VAL A 221 0.07 6.39 -0.46
CA VAL A 221 -1.35 6.01 -0.49
C VAL A 221 -1.50 4.69 0.27
N PHE A 222 -2.33 4.73 1.29
CA PHE A 222 -2.42 3.69 2.31
C PHE A 222 -3.85 3.17 2.48
N SER A 223 -4.01 1.85 2.49
CA SER A 223 -5.25 1.16 2.83
C SER A 223 -4.96 0.07 3.85
N SER A 224 -5.50 0.22 5.05
CA SER A 224 -5.37 -0.77 6.13
C SER A 224 -6.71 -1.07 6.77
N ASN A 225 -6.90 -2.34 7.18
CA ASN A 225 -8.16 -2.80 7.77
C ASN A 225 -9.39 -2.48 6.88
N TRP A 226 -9.21 -2.62 5.56
CA TRP A 226 -10.19 -2.21 4.55
C TRP A 226 -10.41 -3.30 3.52
N SER A 227 -11.65 -3.48 3.07
CA SER A 227 -12.00 -4.44 2.01
C SER A 227 -12.66 -3.75 0.83
N GLY A 228 -12.21 -4.07 -0.37
CA GLY A 228 -12.75 -3.50 -1.60
C GLY A 228 -12.27 -2.09 -1.88
N GLY A 229 -12.04 -1.80 -3.14
CA GLY A 229 -11.64 -0.50 -3.63
C GLY A 229 -10.67 -0.57 -4.80
N THR A 230 -10.46 0.57 -5.44
CA THR A 230 -9.57 0.67 -6.60
C THR A 230 -8.74 1.94 -6.51
N TRP A 231 -7.44 1.78 -6.77
CA TRP A 231 -6.54 2.90 -7.09
C TRP A 231 -6.20 2.86 -8.57
N ASN A 232 -6.19 4.04 -9.19
CA ASN A 232 -5.88 4.18 -10.61
C ASN A 232 -5.07 5.44 -10.90
N GLN A 233 -3.98 5.35 -11.67
CA GLN A 233 -3.15 6.50 -12.05
C GLN A 233 -2.58 7.25 -10.83
N ILE A 234 -2.09 6.53 -9.82
CA ILE A 234 -1.52 7.13 -8.61
C ILE A 234 0.01 7.20 -8.68
N TYR A 235 0.59 8.18 -8.01
CA TYR A 235 2.04 8.39 -7.91
C TYR A 235 2.46 8.60 -6.47
N ALA A 236 3.59 8.02 -6.06
CA ALA A 236 4.15 8.17 -4.72
C ALA A 236 5.68 8.26 -4.74
N SER A 237 6.27 9.16 -3.92
CA SER A 237 7.73 9.29 -3.78
C SER A 237 8.17 9.82 -2.43
N ASN A 238 9.40 9.43 -2.02
CA ASN A 238 10.12 9.91 -0.83
C ASN A 238 9.54 9.44 0.51
N PHE A 239 8.99 8.24 0.56
CA PHE A 239 8.46 7.66 1.79
C PHE A 239 9.48 6.75 2.47
N ASN A 240 9.51 6.80 3.80
CA ASN A 240 10.46 6.03 4.59
C ASN A 240 10.01 4.59 4.88
N ASP A 241 8.76 4.28 4.57
CA ASP A 241 8.21 2.94 4.48
C ASP A 241 7.84 2.68 3.02
N SER A 242 6.63 2.94 2.57
CA SER A 242 6.27 2.62 1.20
C SER A 242 5.47 3.69 0.45
N GLY A 243 5.65 3.69 -0.88
CA GLY A 243 4.84 4.52 -1.76
C GLY A 243 3.36 4.15 -1.70
N PHE A 244 3.08 2.86 -1.75
CA PHE A 244 1.72 2.30 -1.66
C PHE A 244 1.68 1.16 -0.64
N TYR A 245 0.54 1.03 0.06
CA TYR A 245 0.32 -0.06 0.98
C TYR A 245 -1.12 -0.57 0.91
N ILE A 246 -1.28 -1.89 0.74
CA ILE A 246 -2.55 -2.59 0.90
C ILE A 246 -2.30 -3.79 1.80
N GLY A 247 -2.85 -3.79 3.00
CA GLY A 247 -2.66 -4.89 3.94
C GLY A 247 -3.58 -4.85 5.14
N ALA A 248 -3.31 -5.69 6.13
CA ALA A 248 -4.11 -5.84 7.35
C ALA A 248 -5.60 -6.00 7.04
N CYS A 249 -5.96 -6.82 6.04
CA CYS A 249 -7.32 -6.93 5.50
C CYS A 249 -8.00 -8.28 5.76
N GLN A 250 -7.47 -9.08 6.67
CA GLN A 250 -8.01 -10.40 7.05
C GLN A 250 -8.28 -11.32 5.84
N GLN A 251 -7.36 -11.37 4.88
CA GLN A 251 -7.48 -12.18 3.66
C GLN A 251 -8.73 -11.84 2.80
N ILE A 252 -9.31 -10.66 2.98
CA ILE A 252 -10.45 -10.15 2.21
C ILE A 252 -10.19 -8.76 1.65
N CYS A 253 -8.96 -8.50 1.16
CA CYS A 253 -8.58 -7.19 0.61
C CYS A 253 -9.54 -6.74 -0.49
N ASN A 254 -9.84 -7.59 -1.47
CA ASN A 254 -10.77 -7.29 -2.58
C ASN A 254 -10.45 -5.97 -3.30
N GLN A 255 -9.17 -5.64 -3.43
CA GLN A 255 -8.71 -4.35 -3.94
C GLN A 255 -8.00 -4.49 -5.30
N THR A 256 -7.89 -3.37 -6.01
CA THR A 256 -7.14 -3.28 -7.26
C THR A 256 -6.25 -2.03 -7.24
N LEU A 257 -4.96 -2.20 -7.54
CA LEU A 257 -4.03 -1.13 -7.88
C LEU A 257 -3.72 -1.21 -9.37
N ASN A 258 -4.10 -0.19 -10.13
CA ASN A 258 -3.91 -0.12 -11.56
C ASN A 258 -3.19 1.18 -11.95
N HIS A 259 -2.15 1.09 -12.79
CA HIS A 259 -1.35 2.24 -13.21
C HIS A 259 -0.78 3.06 -12.03
N GLY A 260 -0.27 2.38 -11.00
CA GLY A 260 0.53 3.00 -9.94
C GLY A 260 1.95 3.28 -10.43
N TRP A 261 2.56 4.34 -9.93
CA TRP A 261 3.98 4.63 -10.13
C TRP A 261 4.62 5.06 -8.81
N ALA A 262 5.50 4.23 -8.28
CA ALA A 262 6.22 4.49 -7.02
C ALA A 262 7.72 4.54 -7.24
N GLN A 263 8.38 5.62 -6.80
CA GLN A 263 9.82 5.79 -6.95
C GLN A 263 10.43 6.56 -5.77
N TYR A 264 11.72 6.31 -5.51
CA TYR A 264 12.47 6.99 -4.45
C TYR A 264 11.92 6.76 -3.05
N ASN A 265 11.34 5.59 -2.79
CA ASN A 265 10.86 5.17 -1.47
C ASN A 265 11.77 4.07 -0.90
N ALA A 266 11.66 3.78 0.39
CA ALA A 266 12.25 2.57 0.94
C ALA A 266 11.67 1.34 0.22
N LEU A 267 10.37 1.21 0.21
CA LEU A 267 9.64 0.24 -0.59
C LEU A 267 8.73 0.97 -1.60
N GLY A 268 8.70 0.53 -2.84
CA GLY A 268 7.75 1.08 -3.80
C GLY A 268 6.31 0.72 -3.40
N TYR A 269 6.11 -0.49 -2.94
CA TYR A 269 4.87 -1.01 -2.36
C TYR A 269 5.18 -1.88 -1.15
N SER A 270 4.30 -1.88 -0.17
CA SER A 270 4.28 -2.86 0.91
C SER A 270 2.89 -3.48 1.08
N GLY A 271 2.83 -4.74 1.48
CA GLY A 271 1.57 -5.43 1.72
C GLY A 271 1.72 -6.48 2.80
N THR A 272 1.43 -6.11 4.04
CA THR A 272 1.51 -7.03 5.19
C THR A 272 0.20 -7.79 5.34
N ASN A 273 0.28 -9.12 5.53
CA ASN A 273 -0.87 -9.99 5.76
C ASN A 273 -2.04 -9.76 4.78
N SER A 274 -1.69 -9.47 3.54
CA SER A 274 -2.66 -9.25 2.47
C SER A 274 -3.13 -10.58 1.88
N GLY A 275 -4.34 -10.60 1.34
CA GLY A 275 -4.88 -11.82 0.74
C GLY A 275 -6.32 -11.69 0.28
N GLY A 276 -6.91 -12.80 -0.09
CA GLY A 276 -8.16 -12.79 -0.82
C GLY A 276 -7.97 -12.28 -2.25
N ARG A 277 -8.93 -11.54 -2.81
CA ARG A 277 -8.78 -10.98 -4.16
C ARG A 277 -8.00 -9.67 -4.09
N LEU A 278 -6.77 -9.68 -4.56
CA LEU A 278 -5.93 -8.48 -4.70
C LEU A 278 -5.25 -8.49 -6.08
N LEU A 279 -5.49 -7.45 -6.87
CA LEU A 279 -4.91 -7.30 -8.20
C LEU A 279 -4.03 -6.06 -8.26
N ILE A 280 -2.76 -6.26 -8.59
CA ILE A 280 -1.81 -5.16 -8.82
C ILE A 280 -1.34 -5.26 -10.25
N GLU A 281 -1.72 -4.29 -11.08
CA GLU A 281 -1.51 -4.39 -12.51
C GLU A 281 -1.06 -3.09 -13.19
N HIS A 282 -0.36 -3.24 -14.33
CA HIS A 282 0.05 -2.14 -15.22
C HIS A 282 0.78 -1.00 -14.47
N SER A 283 1.46 -1.34 -13.39
CA SER A 283 2.12 -0.39 -12.49
C SER A 283 3.63 -0.40 -12.67
N GLN A 284 4.29 0.67 -12.24
CA GLN A 284 5.73 0.85 -12.32
C GLN A 284 6.32 1.09 -10.93
N PHE A 285 7.39 0.36 -10.63
CA PHE A 285 8.14 0.48 -9.37
C PHE A 285 9.62 0.62 -9.71
N ASP A 286 10.19 1.82 -9.47
CA ASP A 286 11.55 2.10 -9.87
C ASP A 286 12.28 3.06 -8.93
N HIS A 287 13.60 2.99 -8.92
CA HIS A 287 14.48 3.86 -8.13
C HIS A 287 14.20 3.83 -6.61
N ASN A 288 13.48 2.82 -6.13
CA ASN A 288 13.32 2.55 -4.71
C ASN A 288 14.54 1.77 -4.18
N GLN A 289 14.61 1.54 -2.88
CA GLN A 289 15.54 0.58 -2.30
C GLN A 289 15.13 -0.85 -2.67
N ASP A 290 13.84 -1.19 -2.41
CA ASP A 290 13.16 -2.38 -2.88
C ASP A 290 11.88 -1.94 -3.63
N GLY A 291 11.61 -2.51 -4.79
CA GLY A 291 10.52 -2.07 -5.66
C GLY A 291 9.15 -2.48 -5.11
N PHE A 292 9.02 -3.68 -4.62
CA PHE A 292 7.76 -4.24 -4.16
C PHE A 292 8.00 -5.31 -3.09
N ASP A 293 7.38 -5.15 -1.92
CA ASP A 293 7.40 -6.12 -0.84
C ASP A 293 5.99 -6.58 -0.47
N THR A 294 5.82 -7.89 -0.24
CA THR A 294 4.64 -8.43 0.43
C THR A 294 5.09 -9.46 1.45
N ASN A 295 4.51 -9.38 2.65
CA ASN A 295 5.03 -10.15 3.77
C ASN A 295 3.95 -10.62 4.75
N SER A 296 4.33 -11.59 5.58
CA SER A 296 3.57 -12.07 6.73
C SER A 296 4.17 -11.52 8.02
N GLN A 297 3.34 -11.03 8.94
CA GLN A 297 3.77 -10.54 10.25
C GLN A 297 2.80 -10.94 11.35
N ASN A 298 3.27 -10.88 12.60
CA ASN A 298 2.43 -11.08 13.80
C ASN A 298 1.59 -9.86 14.17
N ALA A 299 1.97 -8.66 13.70
CA ALA A 299 1.54 -7.40 14.30
C ALA A 299 0.06 -7.10 14.07
N ASP A 300 -0.44 -7.28 12.85
CA ASP A 300 -1.71 -6.66 12.45
C ASP A 300 -2.91 -7.59 12.54
N GLU A 301 -2.75 -8.86 12.17
CA GLU A 301 -3.83 -9.83 12.10
C GLU A 301 -3.29 -11.25 11.97
N PRO A 302 -4.14 -12.26 12.12
CA PRO A 302 -3.70 -13.60 11.84
C PRO A 302 -3.10 -13.71 10.44
N ALA A 303 -1.81 -14.00 10.42
CA ALA A 303 -1.05 -14.30 9.21
C ALA A 303 -1.42 -15.72 8.69
N PRO A 304 -0.91 -16.14 7.58
CA PRO A 304 0.07 -15.50 6.73
C PRO A 304 -0.59 -14.66 5.62
N GLN A 305 0.23 -13.89 4.91
CA GLN A 305 -0.12 -13.39 3.60
C GLN A 305 -0.37 -14.60 2.67
N ASN A 306 -1.54 -14.61 1.99
CA ASN A 306 -1.98 -15.78 1.25
C ASN A 306 -2.84 -15.41 0.04
N GLY A 307 -2.36 -15.77 -1.13
CA GLY A 307 -3.03 -15.53 -2.39
C GLY A 307 -4.12 -16.51 -2.76
N ALA A 308 -4.34 -17.57 -1.99
CA ALA A 308 -5.38 -18.55 -2.32
C ALA A 308 -6.74 -17.89 -2.52
N CYS A 309 -7.46 -18.34 -3.53
CA CYS A 309 -8.82 -17.84 -3.76
C CYS A 309 -9.77 -18.27 -2.65
N PRO A 310 -10.60 -17.36 -2.13
CA PRO A 310 -11.69 -17.74 -1.24
C PRO A 310 -12.60 -18.80 -1.89
N PRO A 311 -13.27 -19.65 -1.10
CA PRO A 311 -14.16 -20.68 -1.63
C PRO A 311 -15.17 -20.13 -2.66
N GLY A 312 -15.22 -20.73 -3.84
CA GLY A 312 -16.09 -20.32 -4.95
C GLY A 312 -15.60 -19.09 -5.76
N ALA A 313 -14.56 -18.41 -5.32
CA ALA A 313 -13.96 -17.33 -6.10
C ALA A 313 -13.04 -17.85 -7.21
N ARG A 314 -12.85 -17.04 -8.24
CA ARG A 314 -11.93 -17.33 -9.35
C ARG A 314 -10.83 -16.28 -9.41
N PRO A 315 -9.64 -16.66 -9.92
CA PRO A 315 -8.58 -15.70 -10.19
C PRO A 315 -9.09 -14.51 -11.02
N PRO A 316 -8.65 -13.28 -10.72
CA PRO A 316 -9.13 -12.08 -11.43
C PRO A 316 -8.62 -11.99 -12.87
N ILE A 317 -7.53 -12.69 -13.19
CA ILE A 317 -6.88 -12.67 -14.50
C ILE A 317 -6.82 -14.10 -15.06
N ARG A 318 -7.06 -14.24 -16.35
CA ARG A 318 -6.91 -15.52 -17.04
C ARG A 318 -5.45 -15.98 -17.00
N GLY A 319 -5.22 -17.21 -16.61
CA GLY A 319 -3.86 -17.78 -16.46
C GLY A 319 -3.25 -17.59 -15.08
N ALA A 320 -3.87 -16.81 -14.19
CA ALA A 320 -3.49 -16.78 -12.79
C ALA A 320 -4.00 -18.02 -12.04
N HIS A 321 -3.24 -18.46 -11.04
CA HIS A 321 -3.52 -19.65 -10.22
C HIS A 321 -4.13 -19.29 -8.86
N SER A 322 -4.14 -18.01 -8.51
CA SER A 322 -4.61 -17.50 -7.23
C SER A 322 -5.41 -16.22 -7.37
N CYS A 323 -5.93 -15.70 -6.28
CA CYS A 323 -6.68 -14.46 -6.25
C CYS A 323 -5.82 -13.24 -5.90
N TRP A 324 -4.63 -13.44 -5.32
CA TRP A 324 -3.61 -12.41 -5.22
C TRP A 324 -2.74 -12.46 -6.48
N VAL A 325 -2.76 -11.38 -7.29
CA VAL A 325 -2.13 -11.38 -8.62
C VAL A 325 -1.35 -10.09 -8.86
N PHE A 326 -0.08 -10.26 -9.17
CA PHE A 326 0.82 -9.21 -9.65
C PHE A 326 1.00 -9.36 -11.16
N TYR A 327 0.42 -8.43 -11.97
CA TYR A 327 0.21 -8.65 -13.40
C TYR A 327 0.65 -7.48 -14.27
N ARG A 328 1.47 -7.77 -15.28
CA ARG A 328 1.95 -6.79 -16.29
C ARG A 328 2.53 -5.52 -15.71
N ASN A 329 3.22 -5.62 -14.59
CA ASN A 329 3.94 -4.52 -13.99
C ASN A 329 5.36 -4.41 -14.56
N TYR A 330 5.96 -3.23 -14.41
CA TYR A 330 7.35 -2.97 -14.73
C TYR A 330 8.11 -2.59 -13.46
N VAL A 331 9.05 -3.43 -13.07
CA VAL A 331 9.83 -3.31 -11.83
C VAL A 331 11.29 -3.20 -12.20
N HIS A 332 11.91 -2.02 -11.98
CA HIS A 332 13.24 -1.78 -12.52
C HIS A 332 14.05 -0.75 -11.75
N ASP A 333 15.38 -0.87 -11.84
CA ASP A 333 16.32 0.10 -11.28
C ASP A 333 16.12 0.37 -9.76
N ASN A 334 15.65 -0.62 -8.98
CA ASN A 334 15.42 -0.47 -7.55
C ASN A 334 16.72 -0.69 -6.77
N ASN A 335 17.71 0.15 -7.02
CA ASN A 335 19.08 0.05 -6.51
C ASN A 335 19.47 1.22 -5.62
N ASN A 336 18.50 1.93 -5.05
CA ASN A 336 18.76 3.21 -4.42
C ASN A 336 18.81 3.12 -2.88
N PRO A 337 19.99 3.02 -2.26
CA PRO A 337 20.11 3.03 -0.81
C PRO A 337 19.91 4.41 -0.19
N ASN A 338 19.86 5.48 -1.01
CA ASN A 338 19.81 6.87 -0.57
C ASN A 338 18.37 7.43 -0.46
N VAL A 339 17.42 6.58 -0.14
CA VAL A 339 16.02 6.91 0.12
C VAL A 339 15.76 7.08 1.62
N PRO A 340 14.67 7.74 2.04
CA PRO A 340 14.24 7.68 3.42
C PRO A 340 13.96 6.23 3.83
N THR A 341 14.42 5.83 4.99
CA THR A 341 14.20 4.49 5.53
C THR A 341 13.75 4.56 6.98
N ALA A 342 12.86 3.68 7.42
CA ALA A 342 12.45 3.56 8.81
C ALA A 342 11.88 2.19 9.15
N GLY A 343 12.18 1.72 10.36
CA GLY A 343 11.63 0.49 10.89
C GLY A 343 11.99 -0.79 10.13
N SER A 344 11.28 -1.87 10.40
CA SER A 344 11.50 -3.18 9.79
C SER A 344 11.10 -3.22 8.29
N ALA A 345 10.11 -2.42 7.90
CA ALA A 345 9.71 -2.33 6.50
C ALA A 345 10.81 -1.74 5.61
N ALA A 346 11.62 -0.83 6.17
CA ALA A 346 12.78 -0.25 5.50
C ALA A 346 13.97 -1.21 5.37
N ALA A 347 13.85 -2.39 5.93
CA ALA A 347 14.86 -3.44 5.80
C ALA A 347 14.70 -4.26 4.51
N GLY A 348 13.87 -3.83 3.57
CA GLY A 348 13.82 -4.40 2.23
C GLY A 348 15.20 -4.38 1.59
N PRO A 349 15.65 -5.48 0.99
CA PRO A 349 17.03 -5.59 0.48
C PRO A 349 17.28 -4.62 -0.67
N VAL A 350 18.33 -3.82 -0.58
CA VAL A 350 18.70 -2.88 -1.65
C VAL A 350 19.04 -3.62 -2.95
N GLY A 351 18.48 -3.16 -4.05
CA GLY A 351 18.68 -3.82 -5.35
C GLY A 351 17.65 -4.88 -5.68
N THR A 352 16.58 -4.97 -4.89
CA THR A 352 15.50 -5.94 -5.09
C THR A 352 14.36 -5.32 -5.91
N GLY A 353 13.96 -6.02 -6.97
CA GLY A 353 12.76 -5.66 -7.72
C GLY A 353 11.49 -6.00 -6.95
N MET A 354 11.38 -7.24 -6.51
CA MET A 354 10.24 -7.72 -5.72
C MET A 354 10.68 -8.72 -4.67
N SER A 355 10.26 -8.54 -3.44
CA SER A 355 10.34 -9.52 -2.36
C SER A 355 8.95 -10.07 -2.00
N VAL A 356 8.85 -11.39 -1.92
CA VAL A 356 7.70 -12.10 -1.36
C VAL A 356 8.19 -12.80 -0.11
N ALA A 357 7.92 -12.19 1.04
CA ALA A 357 8.51 -12.59 2.31
C ALA A 357 7.49 -13.36 3.17
N GLY A 358 7.58 -14.69 3.16
CA GLY A 358 6.61 -15.58 3.81
C GLY A 358 5.23 -15.57 3.16
N GLY A 359 5.13 -15.16 1.90
CA GLY A 359 3.90 -15.15 1.12
C GLY A 359 3.61 -16.50 0.48
N ARG A 360 2.33 -16.86 0.39
CA ARG A 360 1.87 -18.17 -0.06
C ARG A 360 0.84 -18.06 -1.15
N ASN A 361 0.93 -18.96 -2.14
CA ASN A 361 -0.06 -19.08 -3.21
C ASN A 361 -0.30 -17.79 -4.01
N ASP A 362 0.73 -16.96 -4.17
CA ASP A 362 0.64 -15.75 -4.99
C ASP A 362 0.88 -16.05 -6.47
N THR A 363 0.33 -15.25 -7.35
CA THR A 363 0.60 -15.33 -8.80
C THR A 363 1.31 -14.09 -9.29
N ILE A 364 2.51 -14.26 -9.83
CA ILE A 364 3.31 -13.20 -10.46
C ILE A 364 3.36 -13.51 -11.97
N LEU A 365 2.57 -12.76 -12.76
CA LEU A 365 2.23 -13.10 -14.14
C LEU A 365 2.57 -11.98 -15.15
N ASP A 366 3.28 -12.33 -16.21
CA ASP A 366 3.57 -11.45 -17.38
C ASP A 366 4.26 -10.11 -17.02
N ASN A 367 5.01 -10.02 -15.92
CA ASN A 367 5.72 -8.80 -15.53
C ASN A 367 7.06 -8.65 -16.24
N ARG A 368 7.64 -7.46 -16.11
CA ARG A 368 9.01 -7.16 -16.52
C ARG A 368 9.83 -6.75 -15.30
N PHE A 369 10.98 -7.42 -15.12
CA PHE A 369 11.96 -7.12 -14.08
C PHE A 369 13.29 -6.80 -14.73
N SER A 370 13.84 -5.59 -14.50
CA SER A 370 15.10 -5.23 -15.13
C SER A 370 15.97 -4.32 -14.27
N ASN A 371 17.29 -4.50 -14.39
CA ASN A 371 18.28 -3.67 -13.72
C ASN A 371 18.09 -3.58 -12.20
N ASN A 372 17.61 -4.63 -11.55
CA ASN A 372 17.61 -4.74 -10.09
C ASN A 372 18.86 -5.50 -9.69
N ASN A 373 19.80 -4.84 -9.05
CA ASN A 373 21.19 -5.32 -8.98
C ASN A 373 21.41 -6.49 -8.00
N ALA A 374 20.48 -6.75 -7.09
CA ALA A 374 20.46 -7.96 -6.27
C ALA A 374 19.55 -9.02 -6.90
N TRP A 375 18.25 -8.82 -6.88
CA TRP A 375 17.29 -9.77 -7.42
C TRP A 375 16.21 -9.06 -8.25
N GLY A 376 15.86 -9.63 -9.39
CA GLY A 376 14.64 -9.26 -10.08
C GLY A 376 13.42 -9.59 -9.21
N LEU A 377 13.39 -10.80 -8.64
CA LEU A 377 12.42 -11.26 -7.66
C LEU A 377 13.06 -12.24 -6.68
N ILE A 378 12.68 -12.17 -5.40
CA ILE A 378 13.08 -13.15 -4.39
C ILE A 378 11.87 -13.65 -3.61
N PHE A 379 11.75 -14.97 -3.49
CA PHE A 379 10.91 -15.64 -2.50
C PHE A 379 11.77 -15.94 -1.28
N VAL A 380 11.36 -15.43 -0.12
CA VAL A 380 12.16 -15.52 1.11
C VAL A 380 11.26 -15.71 2.33
N PRO A 381 11.64 -16.50 3.33
CA PRO A 381 10.88 -16.59 4.57
C PRO A 381 10.89 -15.24 5.30
N TYR A 382 9.78 -14.91 5.95
CA TYR A 382 9.70 -13.77 6.85
C TYR A 382 9.94 -14.22 8.29
N LEU A 383 10.76 -13.46 9.00
CA LEU A 383 11.11 -13.68 10.39
C LEU A 383 10.55 -12.55 11.24
N ASP A 384 9.76 -12.90 12.25
CA ASP A 384 9.22 -11.95 13.21
C ASP A 384 9.45 -12.46 14.63
N SER A 385 9.20 -11.65 15.62
CA SER A 385 9.31 -11.98 17.02
C SER A 385 7.94 -12.04 17.70
N GLY A 386 7.82 -12.88 18.71
CA GLY A 386 6.66 -12.90 19.58
C GLY A 386 5.60 -13.93 19.24
N LYS A 387 4.49 -13.84 19.97
CA LYS A 387 3.32 -14.71 19.87
C LYS A 387 2.06 -13.86 19.73
N PRO A 388 1.01 -14.38 19.10
CA PRO A 388 0.88 -15.70 18.47
C PRO A 388 1.53 -15.75 17.08
N CYS A 389 2.13 -16.91 16.71
CA CYS A 389 2.64 -17.18 15.38
C CYS A 389 1.53 -17.79 14.52
N GLY A 390 0.60 -16.96 14.10
CA GLY A 390 -0.59 -17.41 13.37
C GLY A 390 -0.26 -17.91 11.95
N GLY A 391 -0.27 -19.23 11.75
CA GLY A 391 0.00 -19.85 10.45
C GLY A 391 1.48 -19.94 10.06
N GLY A 392 2.40 -19.47 10.90
CA GLY A 392 3.84 -19.69 10.80
C GLY A 392 4.33 -20.79 11.75
N THR A 393 5.63 -21.05 11.72
CA THR A 393 6.30 -21.99 12.61
C THR A 393 6.97 -21.23 13.75
N LEU A 394 6.66 -21.62 15.01
CA LEU A 394 7.27 -21.02 16.18
C LEU A 394 8.55 -21.76 16.55
N GLY A 395 9.64 -21.02 16.76
CA GLY A 395 10.93 -21.56 17.17
C GLY A 395 11.88 -21.85 16.00
N GLY A 396 12.59 -22.97 16.07
CA GLY A 396 13.56 -23.35 15.05
C GLY A 396 14.94 -22.71 15.22
N ALA A 397 15.70 -22.59 14.15
CA ALA A 397 17.09 -22.11 14.17
C ALA A 397 17.27 -20.66 14.66
N PHE A 398 16.19 -19.88 14.68
CA PHE A 398 16.20 -18.45 15.06
C PHE A 398 15.79 -18.20 16.52
N GLY A 399 15.55 -19.26 17.30
CA GLY A 399 15.25 -19.19 18.73
C GLY A 399 13.78 -19.40 19.07
N ALA A 400 13.52 -19.78 20.33
CA ALA A 400 12.20 -20.21 20.80
C ALA A 400 11.07 -19.19 20.69
N ASN A 401 11.39 -17.92 20.55
CA ASN A 401 10.41 -16.83 20.41
C ASN A 401 10.33 -16.25 18.99
N SER A 402 11.02 -16.87 18.03
CA SER A 402 10.94 -16.46 16.62
C SER A 402 9.74 -17.10 15.97
N CYS A 403 9.06 -16.35 15.13
CA CYS A 403 8.01 -16.81 14.24
C CYS A 403 8.54 -16.77 12.82
N VAL A 404 8.43 -17.88 12.11
CA VAL A 404 8.91 -18.04 10.73
C VAL A 404 7.71 -18.32 9.85
N TRP A 405 7.51 -17.51 8.84
CA TRP A 405 6.60 -17.81 7.73
C TRP A 405 7.43 -18.13 6.49
N ASP A 406 7.38 -19.38 6.07
CA ASP A 406 8.01 -19.81 4.83
C ASP A 406 7.12 -19.47 3.63
N ASP A 407 7.75 -19.18 2.53
CA ASP A 407 7.10 -18.91 1.25
C ASP A 407 6.91 -20.22 0.47
N PHE A 408 5.71 -20.45 -0.04
CA PHE A 408 5.44 -21.65 -0.84
C PHE A 408 4.19 -21.55 -1.71
N GLY A 409 4.10 -22.43 -2.71
CA GLY A 409 2.95 -22.53 -3.58
C GLY A 409 2.74 -21.33 -4.51
N ASN A 410 3.74 -20.46 -4.64
CA ASN A 410 3.68 -19.29 -5.49
C ASN A 410 3.86 -19.68 -6.97
N ALA A 411 3.30 -18.90 -7.88
CA ALA A 411 3.36 -19.14 -9.31
C ALA A 411 4.03 -17.95 -10.04
N LEU A 412 5.23 -18.19 -10.56
CA LEU A 412 6.02 -17.21 -11.34
C LEU A 412 5.91 -17.58 -12.82
N ILE A 413 5.07 -16.85 -13.59
CA ILE A 413 4.65 -17.28 -14.93
C ILE A 413 4.85 -16.18 -15.98
N GLY A 414 5.51 -16.50 -17.07
CA GLY A 414 5.60 -15.65 -18.26
C GLY A 414 6.34 -14.32 -18.06
N ASN A 415 7.06 -14.16 -16.97
CA ASN A 415 7.77 -12.92 -16.67
C ASN A 415 9.03 -12.77 -17.55
N ARG A 416 9.41 -11.53 -17.81
CA ARG A 416 10.60 -11.18 -18.58
C ARG A 416 11.61 -10.52 -17.67
N PHE A 417 12.77 -11.13 -17.55
CA PHE A 417 13.88 -10.66 -16.75
C PHE A 417 15.00 -10.12 -17.65
N SER A 418 15.71 -9.07 -17.20
CA SER A 418 16.88 -8.58 -17.91
C SER A 418 17.80 -7.77 -17.01
N HIS A 419 19.11 -8.09 -17.07
CA HIS A 419 20.17 -7.35 -16.37
C HIS A 419 19.97 -7.25 -14.85
N ASN A 420 19.37 -8.26 -14.23
CA ASN A 420 19.27 -8.33 -12.76
C ASN A 420 20.53 -9.02 -12.19
N GLY A 421 20.81 -8.82 -10.89
CA GLY A 421 21.86 -9.54 -10.17
C GLY A 421 23.28 -9.02 -10.36
N SER A 422 23.47 -7.78 -10.78
CA SER A 422 24.80 -7.24 -11.08
C SER A 422 25.71 -7.03 -9.86
N TYR A 423 25.21 -7.16 -8.63
CA TYR A 423 26.07 -7.20 -7.44
C TYR A 423 26.93 -8.48 -7.40
N GLY A 424 26.48 -9.56 -8.08
CA GLY A 424 27.30 -10.74 -8.32
C GLY A 424 27.45 -11.69 -7.13
N HIS A 425 26.60 -11.58 -6.11
CA HIS A 425 26.55 -12.56 -5.02
C HIS A 425 25.88 -13.87 -5.47
N PRO A 426 26.14 -15.01 -4.82
CA PRO A 426 25.74 -16.33 -5.31
C PRO A 426 24.25 -16.50 -5.64
N SER A 427 23.34 -15.86 -4.88
CA SER A 427 21.90 -15.94 -5.16
C SER A 427 21.37 -14.81 -6.02
N ASN A 428 22.19 -13.79 -6.33
CA ASN A 428 21.75 -12.63 -7.10
C ASN A 428 21.45 -13.00 -8.56
N GLY A 429 20.38 -12.41 -9.09
CA GLY A 429 19.95 -12.70 -10.46
C GLY A 429 18.53 -12.32 -10.79
N ASP A 430 17.95 -13.05 -11.72
CA ASP A 430 16.59 -12.81 -12.19
C ASP A 430 15.56 -13.18 -11.13
N PHE A 431 15.71 -14.37 -10.51
CA PHE A 431 14.94 -14.71 -9.32
C PHE A 431 15.69 -15.69 -8.41
N ALA A 432 15.29 -15.72 -7.15
CA ALA A 432 15.77 -16.68 -6.15
C ALA A 432 14.62 -17.22 -5.32
N GLN A 433 14.80 -18.44 -4.81
CA GLN A 433 13.88 -19.11 -3.88
C GLN A 433 14.67 -19.54 -2.66
N ILE A 434 14.24 -19.13 -1.48
CA ILE A 434 14.83 -19.50 -0.20
C ILE A 434 13.74 -20.10 0.68
N ASN A 435 13.86 -21.39 1.03
CA ASN A 435 12.98 -22.10 1.93
C ASN A 435 13.75 -22.53 3.18
N LEU A 436 13.15 -22.39 4.33
CA LEU A 436 13.70 -22.87 5.60
C LEU A 436 13.07 -24.18 6.07
N GLU A 437 11.87 -24.48 5.63
CA GLU A 437 11.08 -25.62 6.05
C GLU A 437 10.93 -26.65 4.92
N ASN A 438 10.97 -27.92 5.29
CA ASN A 438 10.68 -29.03 4.39
C ASN A 438 9.19 -29.37 4.40
N GLY A 439 8.69 -29.95 3.29
CA GLY A 439 7.36 -30.53 3.23
C GLY A 439 6.26 -29.63 2.73
N HIS A 440 6.53 -28.34 2.48
CA HIS A 440 5.61 -27.47 1.77
C HIS A 440 5.68 -27.69 0.24
N PRO A 441 4.57 -27.50 -0.51
CA PRO A 441 4.65 -27.47 -1.95
C PRO A 441 5.52 -26.29 -2.37
N THR A 442 6.50 -26.54 -3.24
CA THR A 442 7.33 -25.45 -3.75
C THR A 442 6.54 -24.52 -4.66
N SER A 443 7.10 -23.36 -4.93
CA SER A 443 6.62 -22.49 -6.00
C SER A 443 6.84 -23.14 -7.37
N CYS A 444 6.12 -22.69 -8.39
CA CYS A 444 6.28 -23.12 -9.76
C CYS A 444 6.78 -21.99 -10.66
N TYR A 445 7.56 -22.34 -11.66
CA TYR A 445 8.26 -21.39 -12.53
C TYR A 445 8.00 -21.78 -13.99
N SER A 446 7.16 -21.05 -14.69
CA SER A 446 6.73 -21.42 -16.03
C SER A 446 6.94 -20.31 -17.04
N ALA A 447 7.56 -20.61 -18.15
CA ALA A 447 7.71 -19.72 -19.31
C ALA A 447 8.34 -18.35 -19.00
N ASN A 448 9.11 -18.23 -17.90
CA ASN A 448 9.89 -17.01 -17.65
C ASN A 448 11.09 -16.94 -18.60
N THR A 449 11.44 -15.75 -19.05
CA THR A 449 12.45 -15.55 -20.11
C THR A 449 13.50 -14.51 -19.70
N ALA A 450 14.73 -14.76 -20.12
CA ALA A 450 15.86 -13.81 -20.11
C ALA A 450 15.95 -13.07 -21.47
N PRO A 451 16.88 -12.10 -21.65
CA PRO A 451 17.15 -11.47 -22.94
C PRO A 451 17.49 -12.49 -24.02
N ARG A 452 17.32 -12.13 -25.29
CA ARG A 452 17.60 -13.02 -26.43
C ARG A 452 19.00 -13.63 -26.35
N GLY A 453 19.06 -14.97 -26.38
CA GLY A 453 20.30 -15.74 -26.29
C GLY A 453 20.83 -15.92 -24.86
N GLY A 454 20.16 -15.37 -23.84
CA GLY A 454 20.51 -15.55 -22.43
C GLY A 454 19.70 -16.64 -21.76
N SER A 455 20.21 -17.14 -20.63
CA SER A 455 19.50 -18.03 -19.70
C SER A 455 19.08 -17.25 -18.46
N ILE A 456 18.06 -17.73 -17.78
CA ILE A 456 17.68 -17.26 -16.44
C ILE A 456 18.88 -17.35 -15.49
N GLN A 457 19.09 -16.34 -14.68
CA GLN A 457 20.20 -16.25 -13.72
C GLN A 457 19.68 -16.20 -12.27
N PRO A 458 20.40 -16.73 -11.30
CA PRO A 458 21.59 -17.56 -11.44
C PRO A 458 21.25 -18.97 -11.95
N ALA A 459 22.24 -19.83 -12.09
CA ALA A 459 22.04 -21.22 -12.56
C ALA A 459 21.04 -22.00 -11.68
N SER A 460 20.98 -21.72 -10.38
CA SER A 460 19.98 -22.27 -9.46
C SER A 460 18.54 -21.88 -9.83
N ALA A 461 18.31 -20.64 -10.25
CA ALA A 461 17.00 -20.19 -10.73
C ALA A 461 16.58 -20.90 -12.02
N ALA A 462 17.52 -21.06 -12.97
CA ALA A 462 17.28 -21.85 -14.18
C ALA A 462 16.95 -23.32 -13.86
N ALA A 463 17.64 -23.91 -12.88
CA ALA A 463 17.37 -25.27 -12.41
C ALA A 463 15.96 -25.39 -11.76
N TRP A 464 15.53 -24.42 -10.96
CA TRP A 464 14.16 -24.37 -10.42
C TRP A 464 13.12 -24.34 -11.55
N GLN A 465 13.28 -23.50 -12.55
CA GLN A 465 12.35 -23.46 -13.68
C GLN A 465 12.32 -24.77 -14.46
N THR A 466 13.45 -25.46 -14.59
CA THR A 466 13.51 -26.76 -15.28
C THR A 466 12.83 -27.88 -14.47
N SER A 467 13.00 -27.86 -13.15
CA SER A 467 12.46 -28.92 -12.27
C SER A 467 11.03 -28.70 -11.83
N HIS A 468 10.52 -27.46 -11.83
CA HIS A 468 9.18 -27.10 -11.35
C HIS A 468 8.40 -26.24 -12.37
N PRO A 469 8.24 -26.69 -13.63
CA PRO A 469 7.64 -25.87 -14.68
C PRO A 469 6.11 -25.86 -14.66
N VAL A 470 5.49 -26.72 -13.86
CA VAL A 470 4.03 -26.93 -13.87
C VAL A 470 3.42 -26.29 -12.64
N CYS A 471 2.51 -25.34 -12.87
CA CYS A 471 1.77 -24.64 -11.84
C CYS A 471 0.35 -25.18 -11.61
N THR A 472 0.01 -26.33 -12.17
CA THR A 472 -1.31 -26.98 -12.02
C THR A 472 -1.15 -28.39 -11.47
N GLY A 473 -2.11 -28.84 -10.65
CA GLY A 473 -2.07 -30.15 -10.02
C GLY A 473 -1.30 -30.16 -8.70
N ALA A 474 -0.86 -31.33 -8.28
CA ALA A 474 -0.07 -31.49 -7.06
C ALA A 474 1.34 -30.92 -7.31
N LEU A 475 1.71 -29.92 -6.53
CA LEU A 475 3.05 -29.34 -6.56
C LEU A 475 4.03 -30.28 -5.82
N VAL A 476 5.27 -30.34 -6.30
CA VAL A 476 6.34 -31.10 -5.68
C VAL A 476 6.76 -30.39 -4.37
N ALA A 477 7.06 -31.14 -3.32
CA ALA A 477 7.58 -30.57 -2.10
C ALA A 477 8.98 -29.99 -2.32
N ALA A 478 9.21 -28.76 -1.85
CA ALA A 478 10.53 -28.16 -1.82
C ALA A 478 11.40 -28.81 -0.72
N GLY A 479 12.69 -28.93 -1.01
CA GLY A 479 13.69 -29.11 0.03
C GLY A 479 14.08 -27.76 0.65
N ALA A 480 14.67 -27.77 1.85
CA ALA A 480 15.26 -26.58 2.43
C ALA A 480 16.41 -26.05 1.54
N SER A 481 16.47 -24.74 1.38
CA SER A 481 17.54 -24.07 0.65
C SER A 481 18.86 -24.07 1.44
N ASP A 482 19.98 -23.81 0.76
CA ASP A 482 21.25 -23.55 1.42
C ASP A 482 21.10 -22.33 2.37
N PRO A 483 21.38 -22.48 3.68
CA PRO A 483 21.31 -21.40 4.64
C PRO A 483 22.15 -20.16 4.29
N LYS A 484 23.17 -20.32 3.45
CA LYS A 484 23.97 -19.20 2.95
C LYS A 484 23.16 -18.17 2.18
N PHE A 485 22.11 -18.57 1.46
CA PHE A 485 21.28 -17.65 0.69
C PHE A 485 20.47 -16.74 1.61
N LEU A 486 19.93 -17.26 2.71
CA LEU A 486 19.32 -16.40 3.71
C LEU A 486 20.35 -15.42 4.31
N GLY A 487 21.58 -15.87 4.55
CA GLY A 487 22.68 -15.00 4.99
C GLY A 487 22.95 -13.83 4.05
N GLU A 488 22.81 -14.02 2.74
CA GLU A 488 22.93 -12.93 1.75
C GLU A 488 21.83 -11.88 1.92
N VAL A 489 20.58 -12.31 2.05
CA VAL A 489 19.44 -11.40 2.24
C VAL A 489 19.57 -10.60 3.55
N LEU A 490 19.98 -11.25 4.63
CA LEU A 490 20.20 -10.61 5.92
C LEU A 490 21.34 -9.59 5.87
N CYS A 491 22.40 -9.90 5.13
CA CYS A 491 23.50 -8.98 4.90
C CYS A 491 23.09 -7.77 4.07
N ASP A 492 22.24 -7.94 3.05
CA ASP A 492 21.73 -6.84 2.24
C ASP A 492 20.78 -5.96 3.08
N SER A 493 19.82 -6.57 3.70
CA SER A 493 18.81 -5.87 4.52
C SER A 493 19.38 -5.14 5.74
N GLN A 494 20.65 -5.41 6.11
CA GLN A 494 21.30 -4.88 7.30
C GLN A 494 20.54 -5.19 8.60
N ILE A 495 19.73 -6.23 8.60
CA ILE A 495 19.02 -6.69 9.78
C ILE A 495 20.02 -7.37 10.72
N GLU A 496 20.25 -6.78 11.89
CA GLU A 496 20.89 -7.45 13.00
C GLU A 496 19.89 -8.42 13.62
N LEU A 497 19.87 -9.66 13.16
CA LEU A 497 19.12 -10.72 13.83
C LEU A 497 19.93 -11.26 14.99
N SER A 498 19.36 -11.19 16.19
CA SER A 498 19.87 -11.94 17.36
C SER A 498 19.46 -13.41 17.26
N PRO A 499 20.19 -14.30 17.85
CA PRO A 499 21.51 -14.81 17.56
C PRO A 499 21.50 -15.64 16.26
N GLY A 500 22.34 -15.35 15.34
CA GLY A 500 22.47 -16.11 14.07
C GLY A 500 22.83 -15.26 12.87
N THR A 501 22.80 -13.93 13.03
CA THR A 501 23.29 -13.02 11.98
C THR A 501 24.78 -13.26 11.81
N PRO A 502 25.28 -13.47 10.59
CA PRO A 502 26.71 -13.58 10.36
C PRO A 502 27.42 -12.33 10.88
N ALA A 503 28.46 -12.50 11.68
CA ALA A 503 29.30 -11.40 12.18
C ALA A 503 29.95 -10.59 11.03
N SER A 504 29.96 -11.14 9.82
CA SER A 504 30.41 -10.51 8.58
C SER A 504 29.57 -11.03 7.41
N CYS A 505 29.31 -10.19 6.43
CA CYS A 505 28.66 -10.62 5.20
C CYS A 505 29.61 -11.50 4.40
N PRO A 506 29.31 -12.80 4.22
CA PRO A 506 30.26 -13.77 3.65
C PRO A 506 30.53 -13.53 2.16
N THR A 507 29.69 -12.79 1.49
CA THR A 507 29.69 -12.58 0.03
C THR A 507 30.07 -11.16 -0.36
N GLY A 508 30.36 -10.28 0.61
CA GLY A 508 30.69 -8.88 0.38
C GLY A 508 29.61 -7.92 0.89
N GLN A 509 29.83 -6.64 0.67
CA GLN A 509 28.96 -5.59 1.14
C GLN A 509 27.97 -5.14 0.05
N TYR A 510 26.71 -5.09 0.39
CA TYR A 510 25.72 -4.40 -0.43
C TYR A 510 25.80 -2.88 -0.24
N PRO A 511 25.31 -2.09 -1.21
CA PRO A 511 25.29 -0.64 -1.09
C PRO A 511 24.55 -0.17 0.17
N ARG A 512 25.12 0.80 0.85
CA ARG A 512 24.54 1.38 2.07
C ARG A 512 24.21 2.84 1.85
N VAL A 513 23.28 3.35 2.65
CA VAL A 513 22.93 4.76 2.61
C VAL A 513 24.16 5.63 2.91
N ALA A 514 24.53 6.47 1.95
CA ALA A 514 25.57 7.48 2.10
C ALA A 514 24.95 8.86 2.38
N HIS A 515 23.92 9.21 1.63
CA HIS A 515 23.28 10.52 1.72
C HIS A 515 21.83 10.45 1.21
N ILE A 516 20.85 10.57 2.08
CA ILE A 516 19.44 10.52 1.70
C ILE A 516 19.06 11.73 0.84
N VAL A 517 18.50 11.47 -0.33
CA VAL A 517 18.07 12.47 -1.31
C VAL A 517 16.54 12.57 -1.33
N MET A 518 16.02 13.72 -0.90
CA MET A 518 14.59 14.02 -1.03
C MET A 518 14.31 14.69 -2.38
N HIS A 519 13.61 14.01 -3.24
CA HIS A 519 13.27 14.52 -4.56
C HIS A 519 12.23 15.64 -4.49
N ARG A 520 12.22 16.51 -5.48
CA ARG A 520 11.26 17.63 -5.55
C ARG A 520 9.88 17.11 -5.89
N LEU A 521 8.86 17.91 -5.54
CA LEU A 521 7.48 17.68 -5.98
C LEU A 521 7.46 17.42 -7.50
N PRO A 522 6.93 16.29 -7.96
CA PRO A 522 6.85 15.98 -9.39
C PRO A 522 5.93 16.99 -10.10
N ARG A 523 6.24 17.29 -11.34
CA ARG A 523 5.46 18.22 -12.19
C ARG A 523 5.00 17.51 -13.44
N GLY A 524 3.84 17.96 -13.97
CA GLY A 524 3.36 17.48 -15.26
C GLY A 524 2.84 16.05 -15.28
N LEU A 525 2.53 15.46 -14.11
CA LEU A 525 1.88 14.15 -14.07
C LEU A 525 0.50 14.21 -14.75
N LYS A 526 0.13 13.12 -15.41
CA LYS A 526 -1.16 12.99 -16.09
C LYS A 526 -2.30 13.32 -15.14
N THR A 527 -3.10 14.30 -15.47
CA THR A 527 -4.30 14.69 -14.72
C THR A 527 -5.53 14.00 -15.30
N MET A 528 -6.64 14.03 -14.57
CA MET A 528 -7.91 13.47 -15.02
C MET A 528 -8.37 14.17 -16.32
N PRO A 529 -8.67 13.44 -17.40
CA PRO A 529 -9.02 14.04 -18.69
C PRO A 529 -10.31 14.86 -18.68
N ASN A 530 -11.30 14.41 -17.90
CA ASN A 530 -12.58 15.11 -17.75
C ASN A 530 -12.96 15.18 -16.27
N VAL A 531 -12.56 16.28 -15.62
CA VAL A 531 -12.80 16.49 -14.19
C VAL A 531 -14.28 16.65 -13.83
N CYS A 532 -15.13 16.93 -14.80
CA CYS A 532 -16.57 17.07 -14.61
C CYS A 532 -17.38 15.80 -14.89
N SER A 533 -16.70 14.70 -15.26
CA SER A 533 -17.38 13.43 -15.52
C SER A 533 -18.04 12.88 -14.25
N GLY A 534 -19.32 12.56 -14.30
CA GLY A 534 -20.10 12.05 -13.17
C GLY A 534 -20.52 13.10 -12.14
N VAL A 535 -19.99 14.31 -12.21
CA VAL A 535 -20.33 15.40 -11.27
C VAL A 535 -21.71 15.97 -11.58
N PRO A 536 -22.59 16.16 -10.59
CA PRO A 536 -23.85 16.86 -10.79
C PRO A 536 -23.65 18.28 -11.35
N ALA A 537 -24.63 18.78 -12.10
CA ALA A 537 -24.57 20.10 -12.71
C ALA A 537 -24.30 21.20 -11.64
N ASN A 538 -23.29 22.03 -11.90
CA ASN A 538 -22.87 23.08 -10.99
C ASN A 538 -22.11 24.17 -11.75
N PRO A 539 -21.87 25.36 -11.19
CA PRO A 539 -21.20 26.46 -11.88
C PRO A 539 -19.79 26.18 -12.43
N TRP A 540 -19.06 25.18 -11.89
CA TRP A 540 -17.73 24.80 -12.37
C TRP A 540 -17.77 23.73 -13.46
N CYS A 541 -18.87 22.97 -13.54
CA CYS A 541 -19.09 21.87 -14.47
C CYS A 541 -20.35 22.07 -15.32
N HIS A 542 -20.50 23.25 -15.92
CA HIS A 542 -21.58 23.46 -16.88
C HIS A 542 -21.39 22.54 -18.09
N ARG A 543 -22.42 21.79 -18.45
CA ARG A 543 -22.51 21.24 -19.80
C ARG A 543 -22.61 22.44 -20.74
N ARG A 544 -21.56 22.75 -21.50
CA ARG A 544 -21.73 23.60 -22.71
C ARG A 544 -22.80 22.88 -23.54
N LYS A 545 -23.97 23.49 -23.69
CA LYS A 545 -24.90 23.09 -24.75
C LYS A 545 -24.09 23.18 -26.04
N ARG A 546 -23.79 22.03 -26.65
CA ARG A 546 -23.32 21.99 -28.03
C ARG A 546 -24.46 22.34 -28.94
#